data_37c2ad3b6a4c3c91500a7e2d279b9186
#
_entry.id   37c2ad3b6a4c3c91500a7e2d279b9186
#
_cell.length_a   1.000
_cell.length_b   1.000
_cell.length_c   1.000
_cell.angle_alpha   90.00
_cell.angle_beta   90.00
_cell.angle_gamma   90.00
#
_symmetry.space_group_name_H-M   'P 1'
#
loop_
_entity.id
_entity.type
_entity.pdbx_description
1 polymer ?
#
loop_
_entity_poly.entity_id
_entity_poly.type
_entity_poly.pdbx_seq_one_letter_code
_entity_poly.pdbx_strand_id
1 'polypeptide(L)'
;MRKFSEGTKMWISVMAAFLIYAVVFILFDDYDRKMLEPLNQVNDWHLMVFAVVVMVILGFVLLRYCKRMDERIEQEQEMKQTLMRRQLTQNIAHEIKTPVASILGYIETLLSTPDIPHETAKRFLERTHVQAQRLTSLLADLSILNRVDYAPHVIAMHRVNVSQLVGDVVQDVELALKKKGMKLNNYLPEDIIVNGNESLIYSIFSNLIDNSINYAGEGSTIEILASDTIQHWNFIYRDNGMGVEEQHLSRLFERFYRVDKGRSRSMGGTGLGLAIVKNAVLQHNGTITVEKLDEGGLQFKFSLKK
;
A
#
# COMPACT_ATOMS: atom_id res chain seq x y z
N MET A 1 16.54 18.79 -3.48
CA MET A 1 16.90 19.01 -4.90
C MET A 1 15.70 18.67 -5.76
N ARG A 2 15.04 19.67 -6.39
CA ARG A 2 13.91 19.44 -7.31
C ARG A 2 14.42 18.62 -8.51
N LYS A 3 13.95 17.38 -8.66
CA LYS A 3 14.13 16.64 -9.91
C LYS A 3 13.36 17.40 -10.99
N PHE A 4 14.08 17.90 -11.99
CA PHE A 4 13.44 18.42 -13.19
C PHE A 4 12.51 17.35 -13.77
N SER A 5 11.27 17.73 -14.13
CA SER A 5 10.34 16.82 -14.77
C SER A 5 10.97 16.28 -16.06
N GLU A 6 10.60 15.09 -16.49
CA GLU A 6 11.16 14.50 -17.73
C GLU A 6 10.91 15.39 -18.93
N GLY A 7 9.80 16.12 -18.96
CA GLY A 7 9.51 17.14 -19.97
C GLY A 7 10.52 18.29 -19.99
N THR A 8 11.00 18.74 -18.83
CA THR A 8 12.03 19.79 -18.74
C THR A 8 13.37 19.30 -19.26
N LYS A 9 13.73 18.02 -19.00
CA LYS A 9 14.96 17.42 -19.54
C LYS A 9 14.90 17.26 -21.06
N MET A 10 13.77 16.81 -21.58
CA MET A 10 13.54 16.66 -23.01
C MET A 10 13.62 18.04 -23.70
N TRP A 11 13.04 19.08 -23.10
CA TRP A 11 13.09 20.44 -23.65
C TRP A 11 14.53 20.99 -23.66
N ILE A 12 15.31 20.79 -22.60
CA ILE A 12 16.75 21.17 -22.56
C ILE A 12 17.53 20.46 -23.67
N SER A 13 17.24 19.18 -23.93
CA SER A 13 17.89 18.42 -25.00
C SER A 13 17.53 18.94 -26.39
N VAL A 14 16.26 19.28 -26.63
CA VAL A 14 15.78 19.85 -27.90
C VAL A 14 16.40 21.24 -28.15
N MET A 15 16.45 22.08 -27.11
CA MET A 15 17.11 23.40 -27.18
C MET A 15 18.60 23.26 -27.46
N ALA A 16 19.30 22.35 -26.81
CA ALA A 16 20.72 22.08 -27.02
C ALA A 16 20.99 21.60 -28.46
N ALA A 17 20.17 20.68 -28.97
CA ALA A 17 20.28 20.18 -30.34
C ALA A 17 20.08 21.29 -31.39
N PHE A 18 19.11 22.21 -31.15
CA PHE A 18 18.84 23.31 -32.04
C PHE A 18 19.95 24.40 -31.98
N LEU A 19 20.52 24.60 -30.79
CA LEU A 19 21.65 25.52 -30.62
C LEU A 19 22.89 25.01 -31.36
N ILE A 20 23.15 23.69 -31.28
CA ILE A 20 24.22 23.04 -32.03
C ILE A 20 23.96 23.17 -33.55
N TYR A 21 22.72 22.93 -34.00
CA TYR A 21 22.35 23.10 -35.40
C TYR A 21 22.54 24.50 -35.88
N ALA A 22 22.11 25.52 -35.11
CA ALA A 22 22.30 26.95 -35.45
C ALA A 22 23.78 27.33 -35.55
N VAL A 23 24.61 26.83 -34.62
CA VAL A 23 26.07 27.06 -34.65
C VAL A 23 26.71 26.41 -35.87
N VAL A 24 26.36 25.14 -36.17
CA VAL A 24 26.85 24.41 -37.34
C VAL A 24 26.41 25.12 -38.65
N PHE A 25 25.17 25.60 -38.72
CA PHE A 25 24.66 26.36 -39.87
C PHE A 25 25.40 27.66 -40.08
N ILE A 26 25.68 28.46 -39.02
CA ILE A 26 26.43 29.69 -39.07
C ILE A 26 27.87 29.43 -39.56
N LEU A 27 28.52 28.39 -39.05
CA LEU A 27 29.89 28.01 -39.44
C LEU A 27 29.94 27.51 -40.89
N PHE A 28 28.90 26.79 -41.34
CA PHE A 28 28.80 26.33 -42.73
C PHE A 28 28.54 27.51 -43.70
N ASP A 29 27.68 28.44 -43.33
CA ASP A 29 27.40 29.65 -44.11
C ASP A 29 28.65 30.57 -44.23
N ASP A 30 29.44 30.74 -43.15
CA ASP A 30 30.71 31.46 -43.15
C ASP A 30 31.77 30.79 -44.04
N TYR A 31 31.78 29.43 -44.04
CA TYR A 31 32.67 28.66 -44.92
C TYR A 31 32.29 28.76 -46.40
N ASP A 32 30.98 28.66 -46.74
CA ASP A 32 30.49 28.81 -48.12
C ASP A 32 30.70 30.24 -48.69
N ARG A 33 30.53 31.29 -47.86
CA ARG A 33 30.81 32.70 -48.26
C ARG A 33 32.27 32.92 -48.59
N LYS A 34 33.18 32.25 -47.93
CA LYS A 34 34.62 32.38 -48.18
C LYS A 34 35.10 31.64 -49.45
N MET A 35 34.34 30.63 -49.88
CA MET A 35 34.72 29.77 -51.04
C MET A 35 34.02 30.17 -52.38
N LEU A 36 32.85 30.84 -52.31
CA LEU A 36 31.98 31.12 -53.48
C LEU A 36 31.70 32.61 -53.64
N GLU A 37 32.71 33.44 -53.86
CA GLU A 37 32.48 34.83 -54.38
C GLU A 37 32.26 34.81 -55.88
N PRO A 38 31.56 35.78 -56.48
CA PRO A 38 30.49 36.71 -56.04
C PRO A 38 29.24 36.65 -56.92
N LEU A 39 28.17 36.04 -56.58
CA LEU A 39 26.87 36.17 -57.26
C LEU A 39 25.71 35.95 -56.31
N ASN A 40 25.09 37.02 -55.91
CA ASN A 40 23.84 37.15 -55.13
C ASN A 40 24.01 37.50 -53.66
N GLN A 41 23.97 38.77 -53.35
CA GLN A 41 23.61 39.28 -52.02
C GLN A 41 22.12 39.02 -51.76
N VAL A 42 21.76 37.81 -51.38
CA VAL A 42 20.52 37.56 -50.67
C VAL A 42 20.83 37.72 -49.19
N ASN A 43 20.22 38.69 -48.55
CA ASN A 43 20.40 39.01 -47.13
C ASN A 43 19.74 37.92 -46.27
N ASP A 44 20.44 36.80 -45.98
CA ASP A 44 19.92 35.61 -45.26
C ASP A 44 19.62 35.86 -43.79
N TRP A 45 19.92 37.06 -43.28
CA TRP A 45 19.60 37.42 -41.90
C TRP A 45 18.07 37.33 -41.59
N HIS A 46 17.21 37.58 -42.61
CA HIS A 46 15.76 37.44 -42.46
C HIS A 46 15.35 35.98 -42.16
N LEU A 47 16.02 35.00 -42.77
CA LEU A 47 15.81 33.59 -42.51
C LEU A 47 16.24 33.18 -41.09
N MET A 48 17.37 33.75 -40.63
CA MET A 48 17.84 33.50 -39.25
C MET A 48 16.87 34.08 -38.21
N VAL A 49 16.42 35.35 -38.43
CA VAL A 49 15.43 35.97 -37.53
C VAL A 49 14.12 35.18 -37.53
N PHE A 50 13.65 34.74 -38.70
CA PHE A 50 12.45 33.92 -38.79
C PHE A 50 12.61 32.60 -38.04
N ALA A 51 13.75 31.90 -38.20
CA ALA A 51 14.02 30.64 -37.47
C ALA A 51 14.04 30.83 -35.94
N VAL A 52 14.67 31.93 -35.46
CA VAL A 52 14.67 32.26 -34.02
C VAL A 52 13.27 32.57 -33.50
N VAL A 53 12.47 33.35 -34.25
CA VAL A 53 11.08 33.64 -33.85
C VAL A 53 10.24 32.35 -33.79
N VAL A 54 10.35 31.51 -34.82
CA VAL A 54 9.64 30.21 -34.81
C VAL A 54 10.05 29.31 -33.61
N MET A 55 11.37 29.32 -33.32
CA MET A 55 11.88 28.56 -32.15
C MET A 55 11.34 29.10 -30.82
N VAL A 56 11.28 30.41 -30.64
CA VAL A 56 10.73 31.04 -29.44
C VAL A 56 9.24 30.72 -29.29
N ILE A 57 8.47 30.80 -30.39
CA ILE A 57 7.05 30.46 -30.39
C ILE A 57 6.86 28.97 -30.05
N LEU A 58 7.62 28.07 -30.68
CA LEU A 58 7.56 26.64 -30.41
C LEU A 58 7.92 26.31 -28.96
N GLY A 59 8.96 26.96 -28.44
CA GLY A 59 9.37 26.88 -27.04
C GLY A 59 8.26 27.29 -26.08
N PHE A 60 7.61 28.43 -26.37
CA PHE A 60 6.50 28.90 -25.56
C PHE A 60 5.29 27.97 -25.60
N VAL A 61 4.96 27.41 -26.78
CA VAL A 61 3.87 26.42 -26.94
C VAL A 61 4.20 25.17 -26.16
N LEU A 62 5.43 24.64 -26.26
CA LEU A 62 5.86 23.45 -25.52
C LEU A 62 5.84 23.67 -24.01
N LEU A 63 6.32 24.83 -23.53
CA LEU A 63 6.25 25.16 -22.09
C LEU A 63 4.80 25.21 -21.59
N ARG A 64 3.89 25.82 -22.37
CA ARG A 64 2.47 25.82 -22.02
C ARG A 64 1.85 24.41 -22.04
N TYR A 65 2.25 23.59 -23.00
CA TYR A 65 1.78 22.21 -23.09
C TYR A 65 2.26 21.39 -21.87
N CYS A 66 3.55 21.46 -21.54
CA CYS A 66 4.10 20.78 -20.36
C CYS A 66 3.39 21.23 -19.07
N LYS A 67 3.22 22.54 -18.87
CA LYS A 67 2.51 23.07 -17.70
C LYS A 67 1.07 22.56 -17.61
N ARG A 68 0.33 22.51 -18.72
CA ARG A 68 -1.03 21.96 -18.75
C ARG A 68 -1.06 20.44 -18.47
N MET A 69 -0.03 19.70 -18.90
CA MET A 69 0.09 18.26 -18.59
C MET A 69 0.35 18.05 -17.10
N ASP A 70 1.26 18.83 -16.51
CA ASP A 70 1.54 18.75 -15.07
C ASP A 70 0.27 19.08 -14.24
N GLU A 71 -0.46 20.13 -14.58
CA GLU A 71 -1.74 20.50 -13.93
C GLU A 71 -2.80 19.40 -14.08
N ARG A 72 -2.89 18.73 -15.23
CA ARG A 72 -3.82 17.59 -15.43
C ARG A 72 -3.43 16.40 -14.58
N ILE A 73 -2.15 16.06 -14.52
CA ILE A 73 -1.65 14.95 -13.69
C ILE A 73 -1.94 15.23 -12.22
N GLU A 74 -1.71 16.44 -11.75
CA GLU A 74 -2.02 16.87 -10.39
C GLU A 74 -3.53 16.76 -10.07
N GLN A 75 -4.38 17.27 -10.96
CA GLN A 75 -5.84 17.17 -10.84
C GLN A 75 -6.33 15.71 -10.84
N GLU A 76 -5.77 14.85 -11.71
CA GLU A 76 -6.10 13.43 -11.71
C GLU A 76 -5.69 12.73 -10.40
N GLN A 77 -4.54 13.09 -9.84
CA GLN A 77 -4.07 12.54 -8.57
C GLN A 77 -4.96 13.01 -7.41
N GLU A 78 -5.32 14.29 -7.36
CA GLU A 78 -6.25 14.83 -6.34
C GLU A 78 -7.64 14.20 -6.44
N MET A 79 -8.15 14.03 -7.67
CA MET A 79 -9.43 13.38 -7.90
C MET A 79 -9.39 11.91 -7.43
N LYS A 80 -8.36 11.15 -7.77
CA LYS A 80 -8.17 9.77 -7.30
C LYS A 80 -8.10 9.69 -5.79
N GLN A 81 -7.35 10.59 -5.14
CA GLN A 81 -7.29 10.65 -3.68
C GLN A 81 -8.66 10.94 -3.05
N THR A 82 -9.42 11.88 -3.63
CA THR A 82 -10.74 12.25 -3.15
C THR A 82 -11.73 11.08 -3.29
N LEU A 83 -11.69 10.37 -4.42
CA LEU A 83 -12.52 9.18 -4.65
C LEU A 83 -12.16 8.06 -3.67
N MET A 84 -10.87 7.81 -3.45
CA MET A 84 -10.41 6.82 -2.48
C MET A 84 -10.86 7.15 -1.05
N ARG A 85 -10.78 8.43 -0.65
CA ARG A 85 -11.27 8.89 0.66
C ARG A 85 -12.78 8.69 0.81
N ARG A 86 -13.58 9.04 -0.21
CA ARG A 86 -15.03 8.81 -0.22
C ARG A 86 -15.37 7.33 -0.08
N GLN A 87 -14.72 6.49 -0.87
CA GLN A 87 -14.93 5.04 -0.83
C GLN A 87 -14.53 4.45 0.53
N LEU A 88 -13.42 4.91 1.11
CA LEU A 88 -13.00 4.54 2.45
C LEU A 88 -14.08 4.89 3.50
N THR A 89 -14.57 6.14 3.50
CA THR A 89 -15.60 6.59 4.44
C THR A 89 -16.89 5.78 4.29
N GLN A 90 -17.33 5.50 3.06
CA GLN A 90 -18.51 4.68 2.80
C GLN A 90 -18.35 3.24 3.31
N ASN A 91 -17.18 2.64 3.08
CA ASN A 91 -16.88 1.29 3.56
C ASN A 91 -16.85 1.24 5.10
N ILE A 92 -16.23 2.23 5.74
CA ILE A 92 -16.22 2.36 7.20
C ILE A 92 -17.66 2.44 7.75
N ALA A 93 -18.46 3.35 7.21
CA ALA A 93 -19.85 3.51 7.64
C ALA A 93 -20.66 2.20 7.49
N HIS A 94 -20.45 1.47 6.40
CA HIS A 94 -21.11 0.20 6.16
C HIS A 94 -20.65 -0.90 7.14
N GLU A 95 -19.33 -1.01 7.39
CA GLU A 95 -18.77 -2.03 8.29
C GLU A 95 -19.07 -1.73 9.77
N ILE A 96 -19.32 -0.48 10.15
CA ILE A 96 -19.82 -0.08 11.48
C ILE A 96 -21.33 -0.31 11.61
N LYS A 97 -22.13 0.03 10.60
CA LYS A 97 -23.60 -0.07 10.66
C LYS A 97 -24.08 -1.51 10.92
N THR A 98 -23.40 -2.50 10.30
CA THR A 98 -23.81 -3.91 10.41
C THR A 98 -23.74 -4.45 11.84
N PRO A 99 -22.59 -4.40 12.55
CA PRO A 99 -22.51 -4.86 13.94
C PRO A 99 -23.40 -4.06 14.89
N VAL A 100 -23.50 -2.72 14.70
CA VAL A 100 -24.38 -1.87 15.51
C VAL A 100 -25.84 -2.28 15.37
N ALA A 101 -26.33 -2.47 14.14
CA ALA A 101 -27.70 -2.94 13.91
C ALA A 101 -27.97 -4.33 14.53
N SER A 102 -26.98 -5.23 14.46
CA SER A 102 -27.09 -6.55 15.09
C SER A 102 -27.17 -6.46 16.62
N ILE A 103 -26.31 -5.64 17.23
CA ILE A 103 -26.31 -5.39 18.68
C ILE A 103 -27.68 -4.85 19.11
N LEU A 104 -28.16 -3.81 18.43
CA LEU A 104 -29.47 -3.20 18.74
C LEU A 104 -30.59 -4.22 18.60
N GLY A 105 -30.64 -5.02 17.52
CA GLY A 105 -31.68 -6.01 17.31
C GLY A 105 -31.69 -7.12 18.39
N TYR A 106 -30.53 -7.59 18.84
CA TYR A 106 -30.48 -8.54 19.96
C TYR A 106 -30.94 -7.93 21.28
N ILE A 107 -30.54 -6.69 21.58
CA ILE A 107 -30.95 -5.98 22.81
C ILE A 107 -32.44 -5.67 22.76
N GLU A 108 -32.98 -5.15 21.64
CA GLU A 108 -34.41 -4.89 21.49
C GLU A 108 -35.27 -6.15 21.68
N THR A 109 -34.80 -7.30 21.13
CA THR A 109 -35.48 -8.57 21.31
C THR A 109 -35.49 -9.00 22.78
N LEU A 110 -34.35 -8.84 23.49
CA LEU A 110 -34.24 -9.16 24.92
C LEU A 110 -35.19 -8.26 25.77
N LEU A 111 -35.29 -6.98 25.42
CA LEU A 111 -36.14 -6.01 26.16
C LEU A 111 -37.62 -6.19 25.88
N SER A 112 -38.02 -6.60 24.67
CA SER A 112 -39.41 -6.72 24.24
C SER A 112 -40.02 -8.08 24.52
N THR A 113 -39.23 -9.08 24.94
CA THR A 113 -39.71 -10.46 25.20
C THR A 113 -39.48 -10.84 26.67
N PRO A 114 -40.45 -10.59 27.58
CA PRO A 114 -40.29 -10.82 29.03
C PRO A 114 -39.97 -12.27 29.40
N ASP A 115 -40.56 -13.21 28.66
CA ASP A 115 -40.46 -14.67 28.96
C ASP A 115 -39.49 -15.38 28.03
N ILE A 116 -38.44 -14.73 27.59
CA ILE A 116 -37.41 -15.33 26.70
C ILE A 116 -36.68 -16.48 27.47
N PRO A 117 -36.52 -17.69 26.88
CA PRO A 117 -35.80 -18.79 27.54
C PRO A 117 -34.37 -18.38 27.86
N HIS A 118 -33.86 -18.74 29.03
CA HIS A 118 -32.53 -18.36 29.52
C HIS A 118 -31.41 -18.69 28.52
N GLU A 119 -31.43 -19.87 27.90
CA GLU A 119 -30.43 -20.23 26.87
C GLU A 119 -30.49 -19.32 25.62
N THR A 120 -31.67 -18.87 25.24
CA THR A 120 -31.83 -17.94 24.12
C THR A 120 -31.31 -16.54 24.49
N ALA A 121 -31.64 -16.08 25.71
CA ALA A 121 -31.11 -14.80 26.21
C ALA A 121 -29.59 -14.82 26.29
N LYS A 122 -29.00 -15.89 26.85
CA LYS A 122 -27.56 -16.09 26.93
C LYS A 122 -26.93 -16.05 25.53
N ARG A 123 -27.48 -16.76 24.56
CA ARG A 123 -26.99 -16.75 23.17
C ARG A 123 -27.06 -15.36 22.53
N PHE A 124 -28.08 -14.57 22.81
CA PHE A 124 -28.17 -13.18 22.29
C PHE A 124 -27.12 -12.27 22.93
N LEU A 125 -26.86 -12.41 24.23
CA LEU A 125 -25.80 -11.70 24.93
C LEU A 125 -24.40 -12.07 24.38
N GLU A 126 -24.13 -13.36 24.16
CA GLU A 126 -22.89 -13.83 23.56
C GLU A 126 -22.70 -13.26 22.15
N ARG A 127 -23.75 -13.25 21.32
CA ARG A 127 -23.70 -12.66 19.99
C ARG A 127 -23.47 -11.15 20.03
N THR A 128 -24.12 -10.45 20.97
CA THR A 128 -23.90 -9.02 21.20
C THR A 128 -22.45 -8.74 21.57
N HIS A 129 -21.89 -9.54 22.49
CA HIS A 129 -20.50 -9.43 22.90
C HIS A 129 -19.53 -9.59 21.73
N VAL A 130 -19.73 -10.62 20.88
CA VAL A 130 -18.92 -10.87 19.68
C VAL A 130 -18.98 -9.68 18.71
N GLN A 131 -20.17 -9.09 18.50
CA GLN A 131 -20.30 -7.93 17.62
C GLN A 131 -19.62 -6.68 18.21
N ALA A 132 -19.69 -6.47 19.53
CA ALA A 132 -19.00 -5.38 20.21
C ALA A 132 -17.46 -5.53 20.11
N GLN A 133 -16.94 -6.74 20.34
CA GLN A 133 -15.50 -7.02 20.15
C GLN A 133 -15.06 -6.72 18.71
N ARG A 134 -15.84 -7.16 17.72
CA ARG A 134 -15.56 -6.88 16.32
C ARG A 134 -15.51 -5.37 16.02
N LEU A 135 -16.43 -4.59 16.60
CA LEU A 135 -16.44 -3.14 16.43
C LEU A 135 -15.19 -2.50 17.05
N THR A 136 -14.78 -2.96 18.24
CA THR A 136 -13.55 -2.52 18.91
C THR A 136 -12.30 -2.79 18.05
N SER A 137 -12.21 -4.00 17.48
CA SER A 137 -11.11 -4.35 16.56
C SER A 137 -11.10 -3.46 15.32
N LEU A 138 -12.26 -3.22 14.69
CA LEU A 138 -12.37 -2.34 13.53
C LEU A 138 -11.91 -0.90 13.85
N LEU A 139 -12.26 -0.36 15.02
CA LEU A 139 -11.82 0.98 15.46
C LEU A 139 -10.33 1.03 15.71
N ALA A 140 -9.73 -0.01 16.28
CA ALA A 140 -8.29 -0.13 16.46
C ALA A 140 -7.55 -0.16 15.11
N ASP A 141 -8.02 -0.98 14.16
CA ASP A 141 -7.51 -1.06 12.79
C ASP A 141 -7.53 0.31 12.08
N LEU A 142 -8.66 1.02 12.18
CA LEU A 142 -8.82 2.36 11.61
C LEU A 142 -7.88 3.38 12.27
N SER A 143 -7.66 3.28 13.58
CA SER A 143 -6.70 4.13 14.30
C SER A 143 -5.28 3.95 13.79
N ILE A 144 -4.85 2.69 13.58
CA ILE A 144 -3.53 2.36 13.02
C ILE A 144 -3.39 2.97 11.62
N LEU A 145 -4.37 2.71 10.73
CA LEU A 145 -4.34 3.22 9.35
C LEU A 145 -4.32 4.74 9.30
N ASN A 146 -5.15 5.42 10.11
CA ASN A 146 -5.16 6.87 10.18
C ASN A 146 -3.82 7.43 10.65
N ARG A 147 -3.19 6.81 11.66
CA ARG A 147 -1.88 7.25 12.16
C ARG A 147 -0.80 7.13 11.07
N VAL A 148 -0.78 6.05 10.33
CA VAL A 148 0.20 5.83 9.25
C VAL A 148 -0.05 6.77 8.06
N ASP A 149 -1.31 7.02 7.68
CA ASP A 149 -1.66 7.84 6.52
C ASP A 149 -1.46 9.34 6.75
N TYR A 150 -1.85 9.84 7.93
CA TYR A 150 -1.94 11.29 8.19
C TYR A 150 -0.89 11.85 9.13
N ALA A 151 -0.25 11.00 9.91
CA ALA A 151 0.76 11.41 10.88
C ALA A 151 2.01 10.51 10.88
N PRO A 152 2.60 10.18 9.73
CA PRO A 152 3.77 9.28 9.68
C PRO A 152 4.96 9.83 10.47
N HIS A 153 5.06 11.16 10.62
CA HIS A 153 6.14 11.82 11.37
C HIS A 153 5.99 11.71 12.89
N VAL A 154 4.81 11.32 13.39
CA VAL A 154 4.55 11.17 14.83
C VAL A 154 4.85 9.76 15.32
N ILE A 155 5.10 8.82 14.40
CA ILE A 155 5.40 7.43 14.72
C ILE A 155 6.84 7.36 15.22
N ALA A 156 7.03 7.21 16.53
CA ALA A 156 8.34 7.04 17.12
C ALA A 156 8.96 5.71 16.68
N MET A 157 10.19 5.78 16.19
CA MET A 157 11.00 4.62 15.83
C MET A 157 12.09 4.42 16.89
N HIS A 158 12.26 3.18 17.33
CA HIS A 158 13.27 2.79 18.32
C HIS A 158 13.79 1.38 18.00
N ARG A 159 14.79 0.95 18.75
CA ARG A 159 15.31 -0.42 18.58
C ARG A 159 14.33 -1.43 19.15
N VAL A 160 13.83 -2.32 18.30
CA VAL A 160 12.86 -3.37 18.63
C VAL A 160 13.49 -4.73 18.39
N ASN A 161 13.37 -5.63 19.36
CA ASN A 161 13.70 -7.04 19.18
C ASN A 161 12.48 -7.77 18.59
N VAL A 162 12.53 -8.02 17.27
CA VAL A 162 11.43 -8.66 16.53
C VAL A 162 11.24 -10.10 16.96
N SER A 163 12.32 -10.80 17.31
CA SER A 163 12.22 -12.21 17.71
C SER A 163 11.44 -12.38 19.00
N GLN A 164 11.71 -11.51 19.98
CA GLN A 164 10.94 -11.49 21.24
C GLN A 164 9.48 -11.12 20.97
N LEU A 165 9.25 -10.06 20.18
CA LEU A 165 7.92 -9.58 19.86
C LEU A 165 7.07 -10.65 19.14
N VAL A 166 7.67 -11.40 18.22
CA VAL A 166 6.98 -12.53 17.56
C VAL A 166 6.69 -13.65 18.56
N GLY A 167 7.59 -13.88 19.52
CA GLY A 167 7.33 -14.81 20.62
C GLY A 167 6.07 -14.45 21.40
N ASP A 168 5.90 -13.15 21.75
CA ASP A 168 4.72 -12.65 22.45
C ASP A 168 3.45 -12.85 21.60
N VAL A 169 3.49 -12.52 20.30
CA VAL A 169 2.36 -12.76 19.38
C VAL A 169 1.98 -14.24 19.33
N VAL A 170 2.97 -15.12 19.24
CA VAL A 170 2.72 -16.59 19.21
C VAL A 170 2.06 -17.06 20.48
N GLN A 171 2.49 -16.55 21.64
CA GLN A 171 1.90 -16.87 22.93
C GLN A 171 0.44 -16.40 23.01
N ASP A 172 0.13 -15.21 22.54
CA ASP A 172 -1.23 -14.65 22.53
C ASP A 172 -2.21 -15.49 21.70
N VAL A 173 -1.75 -16.11 20.61
CA VAL A 173 -2.59 -16.89 19.70
C VAL A 173 -2.57 -18.41 19.97
N GLU A 174 -1.77 -18.88 20.92
CA GLU A 174 -1.55 -20.32 21.18
C GLU A 174 -2.86 -21.10 21.39
N LEU A 175 -3.78 -20.52 22.17
CA LEU A 175 -5.08 -21.15 22.44
C LEU A 175 -5.95 -21.24 21.16
N ALA A 176 -5.91 -20.23 20.32
CA ALA A 176 -6.66 -20.21 19.06
C ALA A 176 -6.11 -21.25 18.07
N LEU A 177 -4.77 -21.37 17.98
CA LEU A 177 -4.10 -22.38 17.17
C LEU A 177 -4.46 -23.80 17.64
N LYS A 178 -4.36 -24.06 18.94
CA LYS A 178 -4.71 -25.36 19.55
C LYS A 178 -6.17 -25.74 19.27
N LYS A 179 -7.10 -24.78 19.40
CA LYS A 179 -8.53 -25.01 19.14
C LYS A 179 -8.82 -25.43 17.69
N LYS A 180 -7.98 -25.00 16.73
CA LYS A 180 -8.10 -25.35 15.31
C LYS A 180 -7.14 -26.46 14.87
N GLY A 181 -6.39 -27.06 15.79
CA GLY A 181 -5.40 -28.09 15.47
C GLY A 181 -4.26 -27.61 14.59
N MET A 182 -4.04 -26.28 14.53
CA MET A 182 -3.00 -25.68 13.72
C MET A 182 -1.65 -25.69 14.44
N LYS A 183 -0.56 -25.70 13.65
CA LYS A 183 0.81 -25.61 14.14
C LYS A 183 1.46 -24.31 13.68
N LEU A 184 2.29 -23.71 14.53
CA LEU A 184 3.11 -22.57 14.17
C LEU A 184 4.56 -22.90 14.49
N ASN A 185 5.40 -22.89 13.46
CA ASN A 185 6.84 -23.11 13.55
C ASN A 185 7.54 -21.77 13.40
N ASN A 186 8.11 -21.27 14.48
CA ASN A 186 8.90 -20.05 14.49
C ASN A 186 10.39 -20.43 14.34
N TYR A 187 10.96 -20.11 13.16
CA TYR A 187 12.37 -20.36 12.82
C TYR A 187 13.19 -19.05 12.83
N LEU A 188 12.71 -18.02 13.52
CA LEU A 188 13.46 -16.76 13.62
C LEU A 188 14.72 -16.93 14.46
N PRO A 189 15.85 -16.33 14.07
CA PRO A 189 17.00 -16.15 14.96
C PRO A 189 16.62 -15.42 16.25
N GLU A 190 17.38 -15.64 17.33
CA GLU A 190 17.03 -15.09 18.67
C GLU A 190 17.10 -13.56 18.74
N ASP A 191 17.98 -12.91 17.96
CA ASP A 191 18.29 -11.48 18.07
C ASP A 191 18.08 -10.72 16.74
N ILE A 192 16.84 -10.63 16.28
CA ILE A 192 16.50 -9.76 15.15
C ILE A 192 16.18 -8.36 15.68
N ILE A 193 17.14 -7.43 15.54
CA ILE A 193 16.94 -6.03 15.94
C ILE A 193 16.68 -5.17 14.70
N VAL A 194 15.61 -4.37 14.74
CA VAL A 194 15.28 -3.38 13.71
C VAL A 194 15.03 -2.01 14.37
N ASN A 195 15.21 -0.93 13.60
CA ASN A 195 14.75 0.39 14.00
C ASN A 195 13.30 0.57 13.56
N GLY A 196 12.36 0.47 14.49
CA GLY A 196 10.95 0.42 14.13
C GLY A 196 10.02 0.85 15.27
N ASN A 197 8.73 0.76 14.97
CA ASN A 197 7.67 0.95 15.94
C ASN A 197 7.12 -0.42 16.37
N GLU A 198 7.22 -0.71 17.65
CA GLU A 198 6.83 -2.01 18.23
C GLU A 198 5.38 -2.39 17.92
N SER A 199 4.44 -1.45 18.10
CA SER A 199 3.01 -1.67 17.84
C SER A 199 2.72 -2.00 16.37
N LEU A 200 3.42 -1.35 15.42
CA LEU A 200 3.28 -1.63 14.00
C LEU A 200 3.90 -2.98 13.63
N ILE A 201 5.06 -3.32 14.19
CA ILE A 201 5.70 -4.63 13.95
C ILE A 201 4.84 -5.76 14.53
N TYR A 202 4.32 -5.58 15.76
CA TYR A 202 3.34 -6.49 16.35
C TYR A 202 2.15 -6.70 15.41
N SER A 203 1.60 -5.60 14.86
CA SER A 203 0.46 -5.66 13.95
C SER A 203 0.76 -6.43 12.65
N ILE A 204 2.01 -6.45 12.15
CA ILE A 204 2.39 -7.24 10.98
C ILE A 204 2.16 -8.71 11.27
N PHE A 205 2.76 -9.23 12.34
CA PHE A 205 2.72 -10.67 12.63
C PHE A 205 1.34 -11.11 13.13
N SER A 206 0.69 -10.34 14.01
CA SER A 206 -0.65 -10.66 14.49
C SER A 206 -1.66 -10.74 13.35
N ASN A 207 -1.67 -9.78 12.42
CA ASN A 207 -2.60 -9.81 11.28
C ASN A 207 -2.31 -10.95 10.31
N LEU A 208 -1.05 -11.31 10.07
CA LEU A 208 -0.71 -12.46 9.22
C LEU A 208 -1.16 -13.76 9.87
N ILE A 209 -0.90 -13.94 11.17
CA ILE A 209 -1.30 -15.15 11.92
C ILE A 209 -2.82 -15.24 12.02
N ASP A 210 -3.51 -14.16 12.37
CA ASP A 210 -4.98 -14.11 12.42
C ASP A 210 -5.60 -14.43 11.06
N ASN A 211 -4.98 -13.97 9.97
CA ASN A 211 -5.40 -14.29 8.62
C ASN A 211 -5.31 -15.80 8.37
N SER A 212 -4.20 -16.45 8.70
CA SER A 212 -4.06 -17.90 8.55
C SER A 212 -4.99 -18.68 9.48
N ILE A 213 -5.15 -18.26 10.75
CA ILE A 213 -6.11 -18.87 11.68
C ILE A 213 -7.54 -18.85 11.12
N ASN A 214 -7.91 -17.75 10.43
CA ASN A 214 -9.27 -17.62 9.93
C ASN A 214 -9.49 -18.25 8.56
N TYR A 215 -8.47 -18.33 7.71
CA TYR A 215 -8.66 -18.68 6.30
C TYR A 215 -7.85 -19.87 5.80
N ALA A 216 -6.74 -20.27 6.45
CA ALA A 216 -5.93 -21.38 5.97
C ALA A 216 -6.64 -22.74 6.09
N GLY A 217 -7.49 -22.90 7.09
CA GLY A 217 -8.19 -24.16 7.38
C GLY A 217 -7.66 -24.84 8.63
N GLU A 218 -8.46 -25.78 9.18
CA GLU A 218 -8.06 -26.55 10.36
C GLU A 218 -6.90 -27.48 10.04
N GLY A 219 -6.00 -27.69 11.01
CA GLY A 219 -4.84 -28.56 10.87
C GLY A 219 -3.69 -27.97 10.02
N SER A 220 -3.83 -26.77 9.49
CA SER A 220 -2.76 -26.13 8.70
C SER A 220 -1.55 -25.75 9.56
N THR A 221 -0.41 -25.60 8.88
CA THR A 221 0.86 -25.21 9.49
C THR A 221 1.28 -23.84 9.01
N ILE A 222 1.71 -23.01 9.96
CA ILE A 222 2.28 -21.69 9.73
C ILE A 222 3.79 -21.77 9.96
N GLU A 223 4.57 -21.12 9.12
CA GLU A 223 6.02 -21.00 9.27
C GLU A 223 6.47 -19.56 9.13
N ILE A 224 7.38 -19.16 10.02
CA ILE A 224 7.99 -17.83 10.04
C ILE A 224 9.50 -18.01 9.97
N LEU A 225 10.12 -17.42 8.92
CA LEU A 225 11.55 -17.47 8.70
C LEU A 225 12.08 -16.05 8.49
N ALA A 226 13.38 -15.85 8.75
CA ALA A 226 14.06 -14.61 8.41
C ALA A 226 15.46 -14.89 7.85
N SER A 227 15.92 -13.96 7.02
CA SER A 227 17.29 -13.94 6.51
C SER A 227 17.88 -12.54 6.64
N ASP A 228 19.15 -12.49 6.96
CA ASP A 228 19.90 -11.25 7.15
C ASP A 228 20.45 -10.74 5.82
N THR A 229 20.33 -9.42 5.60
CA THR A 229 21.02 -8.68 4.55
C THR A 229 21.71 -7.45 5.13
N ILE A 230 22.53 -6.76 4.35
CA ILE A 230 23.31 -5.61 4.82
C ILE A 230 22.42 -4.51 5.42
N GLN A 231 21.27 -4.23 4.82
CA GLN A 231 20.41 -3.10 5.20
C GLN A 231 19.06 -3.49 5.79
N HIS A 232 18.61 -4.73 5.57
CA HIS A 232 17.29 -5.19 5.94
C HIS A 232 17.33 -6.60 6.52
N TRP A 233 16.36 -6.88 7.36
CA TRP A 233 15.91 -8.24 7.64
C TRP A 233 14.80 -8.60 6.66
N ASN A 234 14.94 -9.74 5.96
CA ASN A 234 13.91 -10.27 5.07
C ASN A 234 13.17 -11.39 5.78
N PHE A 235 11.87 -11.29 5.82
CA PHE A 235 10.99 -12.25 6.45
C PHE A 235 10.20 -13.02 5.40
N ILE A 236 10.00 -14.31 5.67
CA ILE A 236 9.06 -15.17 4.96
C ILE A 236 8.06 -15.68 5.97
N TYR A 237 6.81 -15.35 5.74
CA TYR A 237 5.67 -15.91 6.46
C TYR A 237 4.87 -16.76 5.47
N ARG A 238 4.60 -18.01 5.79
CA ARG A 238 3.82 -18.88 4.92
C ARG A 238 2.89 -19.79 5.70
N ASP A 239 1.77 -20.14 5.09
CA ASP A 239 0.87 -21.21 5.53
C ASP A 239 0.67 -22.21 4.40
N ASN A 240 0.27 -23.43 4.75
CA ASN A 240 -0.08 -24.50 3.82
C ASN A 240 -1.59 -24.67 3.69
N GLY A 241 -2.35 -23.58 3.82
CA GLY A 241 -3.80 -23.57 3.75
C GLY A 241 -4.36 -23.66 2.33
N MET A 242 -5.64 -23.31 2.18
CA MET A 242 -6.32 -23.34 0.89
C MET A 242 -5.77 -22.33 -0.13
N GLY A 243 -5.11 -21.26 0.34
CA GLY A 243 -4.67 -20.15 -0.51
C GLY A 243 -5.84 -19.37 -1.11
N VAL A 244 -5.54 -18.62 -2.17
CA VAL A 244 -6.53 -17.86 -2.95
C VAL A 244 -6.26 -18.05 -4.44
N GLU A 245 -7.23 -17.70 -5.30
CA GLU A 245 -7.03 -17.68 -6.75
C GLU A 245 -6.11 -16.52 -7.15
N GLU A 246 -5.32 -16.69 -8.22
CA GLU A 246 -4.31 -15.70 -8.66
C GLU A 246 -4.89 -14.31 -8.89
N GLN A 247 -6.12 -14.22 -9.44
CA GLN A 247 -6.79 -12.94 -9.69
C GLN A 247 -7.00 -12.09 -8.43
N HIS A 248 -6.94 -12.69 -7.24
CA HIS A 248 -7.13 -12.01 -5.97
C HIS A 248 -5.81 -11.54 -5.34
N LEU A 249 -4.67 -12.14 -5.69
CA LEU A 249 -3.37 -11.87 -5.05
C LEU A 249 -3.00 -10.38 -5.08
N SER A 250 -3.13 -9.72 -6.22
CA SER A 250 -2.80 -8.31 -6.38
C SER A 250 -3.66 -7.37 -5.51
N ARG A 251 -4.83 -7.84 -5.10
CA ARG A 251 -5.84 -7.08 -4.37
C ARG A 251 -5.88 -7.36 -2.88
N LEU A 252 -5.17 -8.36 -2.39
CA LEU A 252 -5.20 -8.76 -0.98
C LEU A 252 -4.83 -7.63 -0.01
N PHE A 253 -4.01 -6.68 -0.46
CA PHE A 253 -3.60 -5.51 0.34
C PHE A 253 -4.53 -4.29 0.19
N GLU A 254 -5.59 -4.39 -0.63
CA GLU A 254 -6.59 -3.32 -0.73
C GLU A 254 -7.44 -3.27 0.54
N ARG A 255 -7.75 -2.08 1.02
CA ARG A 255 -8.59 -1.89 2.22
C ARG A 255 -10.01 -2.38 1.98
N PHE A 256 -10.55 -3.13 2.94
CA PHE A 256 -11.88 -3.76 2.90
C PHE A 256 -12.05 -4.81 1.79
N TYR A 257 -10.95 -5.20 1.14
CA TYR A 257 -11.01 -6.26 0.15
C TYR A 257 -11.17 -7.62 0.81
N ARG A 258 -12.04 -8.44 0.24
CA ARG A 258 -12.32 -9.81 0.68
C ARG A 258 -12.64 -10.67 -0.55
N VAL A 259 -12.07 -11.85 -0.62
CA VAL A 259 -12.33 -12.82 -1.70
C VAL A 259 -13.78 -13.29 -1.63
N ASP A 260 -14.27 -13.62 -0.43
CA ASP A 260 -15.67 -14.03 -0.18
C ASP A 260 -16.27 -13.15 0.93
N LYS A 261 -17.20 -12.27 0.54
CA LYS A 261 -17.86 -11.34 1.46
C LYS A 261 -18.78 -12.03 2.48
N GLY A 262 -19.36 -13.18 2.14
CA GLY A 262 -20.28 -13.90 3.00
C GLY A 262 -19.55 -14.66 4.11
N ARG A 263 -18.61 -15.51 3.73
CA ARG A 263 -17.83 -16.34 4.65
C ARG A 263 -16.93 -15.50 5.57
N SER A 264 -16.31 -14.46 5.04
CA SER A 264 -15.44 -13.59 5.82
C SER A 264 -16.18 -12.77 6.88
N ARG A 265 -17.47 -12.44 6.66
CA ARG A 265 -18.29 -11.76 7.69
C ARG A 265 -18.57 -12.64 8.89
N SER A 266 -18.86 -13.92 8.68
CA SER A 266 -19.14 -14.87 9.77
C SER A 266 -17.88 -15.16 10.60
N MET A 267 -16.68 -15.01 10.02
CA MET A 267 -15.39 -15.20 10.68
C MET A 267 -14.81 -13.94 11.33
N GLY A 268 -15.55 -12.80 11.28
CA GLY A 268 -15.16 -11.58 12.00
C GLY A 268 -14.12 -10.70 11.33
N GLY A 269 -13.61 -11.04 10.14
CA GLY A 269 -12.59 -10.26 9.47
C GLY A 269 -13.05 -8.85 9.09
N THR A 270 -12.20 -7.82 9.29
CA THR A 270 -12.47 -6.42 8.93
C THR A 270 -12.15 -6.11 7.47
N GLY A 271 -11.26 -6.90 6.84
CA GLY A 271 -10.68 -6.62 5.53
C GLY A 271 -9.63 -5.50 5.57
N LEU A 272 -9.16 -5.14 6.76
CA LEU A 272 -8.12 -4.12 6.96
C LEU A 272 -6.77 -4.72 7.33
N GLY A 273 -6.72 -5.93 7.87
CA GLY A 273 -5.51 -6.52 8.42
C GLY A 273 -4.33 -6.55 7.45
N LEU A 274 -4.51 -7.07 6.22
CA LEU A 274 -3.42 -7.10 5.23
C LEU A 274 -3.04 -5.69 4.71
N ALA A 275 -3.99 -4.75 4.68
CA ALA A 275 -3.67 -3.35 4.38
C ALA A 275 -2.82 -2.72 5.51
N ILE A 276 -3.07 -3.06 6.77
CA ILE A 276 -2.26 -2.67 7.92
C ILE A 276 -0.86 -3.26 7.79
N VAL A 277 -0.74 -4.55 7.48
CA VAL A 277 0.55 -5.21 7.23
C VAL A 277 1.36 -4.45 6.19
N LYS A 278 0.77 -4.18 5.02
CA LYS A 278 1.45 -3.43 3.95
C LYS A 278 1.91 -2.06 4.41
N ASN A 279 1.04 -1.28 5.06
CA ASN A 279 1.36 0.06 5.51
C ASN A 279 2.44 0.04 6.61
N ALA A 280 2.37 -0.90 7.55
CA ALA A 280 3.38 -1.06 8.59
C ALA A 280 4.76 -1.40 7.98
N VAL A 281 4.83 -2.32 7.02
CA VAL A 281 6.08 -2.65 6.31
C VAL A 281 6.64 -1.43 5.57
N LEU A 282 5.80 -0.69 4.82
CA LEU A 282 6.22 0.51 4.10
C LEU A 282 6.72 1.61 5.06
N GLN A 283 6.11 1.77 6.24
CA GLN A 283 6.56 2.72 7.26
C GLN A 283 7.95 2.39 7.81
N HIS A 284 8.35 1.12 7.76
CA HIS A 284 9.69 0.64 8.11
C HIS A 284 10.65 0.61 6.91
N ASN A 285 10.35 1.35 5.82
CA ASN A 285 11.13 1.40 4.59
C ASN A 285 11.37 0.00 3.96
N GLY A 286 10.42 -0.91 4.17
CA GLY A 286 10.42 -2.25 3.63
C GLY A 286 9.58 -2.40 2.37
N THR A 287 9.58 -3.62 1.86
CA THR A 287 8.72 -4.05 0.74
C THR A 287 7.96 -5.29 1.15
N ILE A 288 6.77 -5.51 0.57
CA ILE A 288 5.98 -6.72 0.80
C ILE A 288 5.38 -7.23 -0.50
N THR A 289 5.42 -8.55 -0.66
CA THR A 289 4.79 -9.29 -1.76
C THR A 289 4.05 -10.50 -1.21
N VAL A 290 3.10 -11.01 -1.97
CA VAL A 290 2.37 -12.25 -1.67
C VAL A 290 2.35 -13.12 -2.90
N GLU A 291 2.52 -14.42 -2.71
CA GLU A 291 2.43 -15.43 -3.74
C GLU A 291 1.65 -16.65 -3.24
N LYS A 292 1.04 -17.37 -4.16
CA LYS A 292 0.42 -18.65 -3.88
C LYS A 292 1.49 -19.73 -3.98
N LEU A 293 1.47 -20.69 -3.07
CA LEU A 293 2.34 -21.87 -3.13
C LEU A 293 1.71 -22.97 -3.99
N ASP A 294 2.54 -23.71 -4.72
CA ASP A 294 2.10 -24.80 -5.60
C ASP A 294 1.39 -25.92 -4.82
N GLU A 295 1.84 -26.19 -3.61
CA GLU A 295 1.26 -27.19 -2.70
C GLU A 295 0.03 -26.67 -1.93
N GLY A 296 -0.39 -25.44 -2.19
CA GLY A 296 -1.47 -24.74 -1.48
C GLY A 296 -0.93 -23.78 -0.42
N GLY A 297 -1.79 -22.83 -0.02
CA GLY A 297 -1.45 -21.78 0.94
C GLY A 297 -0.93 -20.50 0.33
N LEU A 298 -0.54 -19.58 1.20
CA LEU A 298 0.00 -18.28 0.84
C LEU A 298 1.40 -18.09 1.43
N GLN A 299 2.25 -17.40 0.67
CA GLN A 299 3.55 -16.95 1.14
C GLN A 299 3.66 -15.44 1.03
N PHE A 300 3.92 -14.79 2.17
CA PHE A 300 4.23 -13.36 2.25
C PHE A 300 5.73 -13.20 2.44
N LYS A 301 6.34 -12.40 1.56
CA LYS A 301 7.76 -12.00 1.65
C LYS A 301 7.80 -10.52 1.95
N PHE A 302 8.44 -10.13 3.04
CA PHE A 302 8.57 -8.72 3.38
C PHE A 302 9.92 -8.42 4.02
N SER A 303 10.28 -7.13 4.01
CA SER A 303 11.53 -6.67 4.61
C SER A 303 11.29 -5.56 5.62
N LEU A 304 12.15 -5.49 6.63
CA LEU A 304 12.20 -4.38 7.59
C LEU A 304 13.63 -3.83 7.61
N LYS A 305 13.78 -2.52 7.61
CA LYS A 305 15.09 -1.86 7.68
C LYS A 305 15.68 -2.03 9.07
N LYS A 306 17.00 -2.32 9.12
CA LYS A 306 17.78 -2.44 10.37
C LYS A 306 17.92 -1.13 11.11
#